data_d548d0b5f298f35d0eda47dbbb39f75e
#
_entry.id   d548d0b5f298f35d0eda47dbbb39f75e
#
_cell.length_a   1.000
_cell.length_b   1.000
_cell.length_c   1.000
_cell.angle_alpha   90.00
_cell.angle_beta   90.00
_cell.angle_gamma   90.00
#
_symmetry.space_group_name_H-M   'P 1'
#
loop_
_entity.id
_entity.type
_entity.pdbx_description
1 polymer ?
#
loop_
_entity_poly.entity_id
_entity_poly.type
_entity_poly.pdbx_seq_one_letter_code
_entity_poly.pdbx_strand_id
1 'polypeptide(L)'
;MAALGNVLILAREELIAALLGLMVELRGLQPMFLKREESVTEALTRLAFDAVVIDCDHPDCTGDLLDTIRSAGAVPILFSPSRMQAEVREVAVRHGIRSFTLPTDPDTFGRMLEA
;
A
#
# COMPACT_ATOMS: atom_id res chain seq x y z
N MET A 1 22.15 -13.22 3.64
CA MET A 1 20.88 -12.75 4.23
C MET A 1 20.14 -11.88 3.22
N ALA A 2 18.89 -12.17 3.01
CA ALA A 2 18.10 -11.38 2.07
C ALA A 2 17.91 -9.94 2.60
N ALA A 3 17.91 -8.98 1.70
CA ALA A 3 17.60 -7.60 2.06
C ALA A 3 16.14 -7.53 2.53
N LEU A 4 15.84 -6.61 3.46
CA LEU A 4 14.48 -6.36 3.89
C LEU A 4 13.66 -5.84 2.72
N GLY A 5 12.45 -6.33 2.55
CA GLY A 5 11.54 -5.82 1.54
C GLY A 5 11.04 -4.44 1.90
N ASN A 6 10.82 -3.61 0.90
CA ASN A 6 10.29 -2.27 1.08
C ASN A 6 8.80 -2.24 0.76
N VAL A 7 8.03 -1.57 1.60
CA VAL A 7 6.60 -1.37 1.39
C VAL A 7 6.32 0.13 1.38
N LEU A 8 5.85 0.64 0.25
CA LEU A 8 5.47 2.05 0.14
C LEU A 8 4.05 2.24 0.70
N ILE A 9 3.88 3.23 1.54
CA ILE A 9 2.60 3.54 2.18
C ILE A 9 2.11 4.90 1.68
N LEU A 10 0.94 4.90 1.06
CA LEU A 10 0.31 6.10 0.51
C LEU A 10 -1.01 6.36 1.25
N ALA A 11 -0.90 6.95 2.43
CA ALA A 11 -2.03 7.32 3.27
C ALA A 11 -2.16 8.84 3.33
N ARG A 12 -3.41 9.33 3.34
CA ARG A 12 -3.67 10.77 3.41
C ARG A 12 -3.48 11.33 4.81
N GLU A 13 -3.63 10.49 5.85
CA GLU A 13 -3.52 10.91 7.25
C GLU A 13 -2.24 10.36 7.86
N GLU A 14 -1.48 11.23 8.52
CA GLU A 14 -0.20 10.83 9.13
C GLU A 14 -0.35 9.74 10.18
N LEU A 15 -1.41 9.79 10.98
CA LEU A 15 -1.65 8.78 12.02
C LEU A 15 -1.88 7.40 11.40
N ILE A 16 -2.65 7.35 10.34
CA ILE A 16 -2.90 6.09 9.62
C ILE A 16 -1.61 5.57 8.98
N ALA A 17 -0.83 6.47 8.37
CA ALA A 17 0.46 6.10 7.80
C ALA A 17 1.39 5.51 8.86
N ALA A 18 1.43 6.10 10.04
CA ALA A 18 2.25 5.62 11.15
C ALA A 18 1.80 4.24 11.64
N LEU A 19 0.49 4.04 11.75
CA LEU A 19 -0.07 2.73 12.14
C LEU A 19 0.30 1.64 11.14
N LEU A 20 0.10 1.91 9.85
CA LEU A 20 0.43 0.94 8.80
C LEU A 20 1.93 0.69 8.75
N GLY A 21 2.75 1.72 8.95
CA GLY A 21 4.20 1.58 9.03
C GLY A 21 4.63 0.65 10.15
N LEU A 22 4.02 0.78 11.33
CA LEU A 22 4.30 -0.11 12.45
C LEU A 22 3.94 -1.55 12.12
N MET A 23 2.79 -1.77 11.48
CA MET A 23 2.35 -3.11 11.09
C MET A 23 3.30 -3.74 10.06
N VAL A 24 3.84 -2.94 9.14
CA VAL A 24 4.85 -3.38 8.17
C VAL A 24 6.13 -3.83 8.92
N GLU A 25 6.58 -3.03 9.88
CA GLU A 25 7.77 -3.37 10.68
C GLU A 25 7.59 -4.65 11.48
N LEU A 26 6.39 -4.90 12.00
CA LEU A 26 6.09 -6.12 12.74
C LEU A 26 6.24 -7.39 11.88
N ARG A 27 6.18 -7.24 10.56
CA ARG A 27 6.42 -8.37 9.64
C ARG A 27 7.86 -8.45 9.14
N GLY A 28 8.75 -7.65 9.70
CA GLY A 28 10.15 -7.65 9.30
C GLY A 28 10.42 -6.94 7.97
N LEU A 29 9.48 -6.13 7.52
CA LEU A 29 9.62 -5.34 6.29
C LEU A 29 9.89 -3.88 6.63
N GLN A 30 10.31 -3.11 5.65
CA GLN A 30 10.65 -1.71 5.87
C GLN A 30 9.57 -0.80 5.27
N PRO A 31 8.88 -0.01 6.12
CA PRO A 31 7.92 0.97 5.61
C PRO A 31 8.66 2.14 4.98
N MET A 32 8.16 2.58 3.83
CA MET A 32 8.69 3.74 3.12
C MET A 32 7.55 4.70 2.84
N PHE A 33 7.88 5.98 2.78
CA PHE A 33 6.92 7.04 2.52
C PHE A 33 7.44 7.93 1.41
N LEU A 34 6.54 8.66 0.76
CA LEU A 34 6.95 9.64 -0.24
C LEU A 34 7.77 10.75 0.42
N LYS A 35 8.82 11.16 -0.24
CA LYS A 35 9.56 12.36 0.16
C LYS A 35 8.71 13.57 -0.18
N ARG A 36 9.02 14.69 0.45
CA ARG A 36 8.35 15.95 0.16
C ARG A 36 8.43 16.25 -1.33
N GLU A 37 7.29 16.53 -1.94
CA GLU A 37 7.16 16.85 -3.36
C GLU A 37 7.50 15.70 -4.32
N GLU A 38 7.73 14.49 -3.80
CA GLU A 38 7.97 13.32 -4.63
C GLU A 38 6.65 12.72 -5.11
N SER A 39 6.56 12.38 -6.39
CA SER A 39 5.43 11.64 -6.92
C SER A 39 5.59 10.13 -6.68
N VAL A 40 4.49 9.38 -6.78
CA VAL A 40 4.52 7.92 -6.66
C VAL A 40 5.42 7.33 -7.76
N THR A 41 5.31 7.82 -8.98
CA THR A 41 6.12 7.35 -10.10
C THR A 41 7.62 7.55 -9.83
N GLU A 42 7.98 8.70 -9.28
CA GLU A 42 9.38 8.96 -8.91
C GLU A 42 9.87 8.00 -7.84
N ALA A 43 9.04 7.72 -6.84
CA ALA A 43 9.39 6.76 -5.79
C ALA A 43 9.62 5.37 -6.37
N LEU A 44 8.77 4.92 -7.30
CA LEU A 44 8.88 3.61 -7.94
C LEU A 44 10.13 3.48 -8.80
N THR A 45 10.69 4.59 -9.30
CA THR A 45 11.96 4.55 -10.02
C THR A 45 13.16 4.64 -9.08
N ARG A 46 13.00 5.28 -7.93
CA ARG A 46 14.05 5.46 -6.93
C ARG A 46 14.40 4.19 -6.19
N LEU A 47 13.39 3.39 -5.84
CA LEU A 47 13.55 2.16 -5.06
C LEU A 47 12.68 1.04 -5.62
N ALA A 48 13.11 -0.20 -5.37
CA ALA A 48 12.28 -1.36 -5.63
C ALA A 48 11.40 -1.61 -4.41
N PHE A 49 10.10 -1.83 -4.64
CA PHE A 49 9.13 -2.14 -3.60
C PHE A 49 8.53 -3.51 -3.82
N ASP A 50 8.27 -4.24 -2.72
CA ASP A 50 7.54 -5.50 -2.78
C ASP A 50 6.04 -5.27 -2.83
N ALA A 51 5.58 -4.21 -2.15
CA ALA A 51 4.17 -3.85 -2.11
C ALA A 51 4.00 -2.34 -2.00
N VAL A 52 2.83 -1.87 -2.46
CA VAL A 52 2.41 -0.48 -2.29
C VAL A 52 1.01 -0.51 -1.67
N VAL A 53 0.88 0.03 -0.46
CA VAL A 53 -0.39 0.13 0.26
C VAL A 53 -0.94 1.52 0.01
N ILE A 54 -2.10 1.60 -0.63
CA ILE A 54 -2.66 2.89 -1.07
C ILE A 54 -4.09 3.09 -0.58
N ASP A 55 -4.37 4.27 -0.03
CA ASP A 55 -5.70 4.70 0.35
C ASP A 55 -6.54 4.87 -0.92
N CYS A 56 -7.72 4.24 -0.98
CA CYS A 56 -8.58 4.32 -2.16
C CYS A 56 -9.07 5.74 -2.46
N ASP A 57 -9.02 6.64 -1.50
CA ASP A 57 -9.38 8.06 -1.68
C ASP A 57 -8.15 8.95 -1.93
N HIS A 58 -6.96 8.36 -2.04
CA HIS A 58 -5.77 9.12 -2.37
C HIS A 58 -5.93 9.74 -3.78
N PRO A 59 -5.55 11.02 -3.98
CA PRO A 59 -5.73 11.68 -5.27
C PRO A 59 -5.10 10.94 -6.44
N ASP A 60 -4.00 10.23 -6.19
CA ASP A 60 -3.27 9.50 -7.23
C ASP A 60 -3.77 8.07 -7.43
N CYS A 61 -4.78 7.63 -6.66
CA CYS A 61 -5.30 6.27 -6.76
C CYS A 61 -6.17 6.13 -8.01
N THR A 62 -5.55 5.78 -9.11
CA THR A 62 -6.20 5.57 -10.41
C THR A 62 -5.81 4.20 -10.96
N GLY A 63 -6.57 3.72 -11.96
CA GLY A 63 -6.23 2.47 -12.63
C GLY A 63 -4.84 2.52 -13.27
N ASP A 64 -4.46 3.66 -13.82
CA ASP A 64 -3.14 3.85 -14.44
C ASP A 64 -2.02 3.72 -13.41
N LEU A 65 -2.20 4.28 -12.21
CA LEU A 65 -1.22 4.15 -11.16
C LEU A 65 -1.10 2.70 -10.70
N LEU A 66 -2.22 1.99 -10.53
CA LEU A 66 -2.20 0.59 -10.12
C LEU A 66 -1.47 -0.27 -11.15
N ASP A 67 -1.66 -0.01 -12.43
CA ASP A 67 -0.93 -0.70 -13.49
C ASP A 67 0.56 -0.37 -13.46
N THR A 68 0.91 0.87 -13.19
CA THR A 68 2.31 1.30 -13.04
C THR A 68 2.98 0.57 -11.88
N ILE A 69 2.29 0.44 -10.75
CA ILE A 69 2.79 -0.30 -9.58
C ILE A 69 3.09 -1.75 -9.95
N ARG A 70 2.16 -2.41 -10.62
CA ARG A 70 2.35 -3.80 -11.08
C ARG A 70 3.51 -3.92 -12.04
N SER A 71 3.62 -3.01 -12.97
CA SER A 71 4.71 -3.00 -13.96
C SER A 71 6.08 -2.82 -13.31
N ALA A 72 6.12 -2.16 -12.16
CA ALA A 72 7.34 -2.01 -11.37
C ALA A 72 7.67 -3.24 -10.53
N GLY A 73 6.83 -4.29 -10.58
CA GLY A 73 7.05 -5.52 -9.85
C GLY A 73 6.50 -5.53 -8.42
N ALA A 74 5.75 -4.52 -8.04
CA ALA A 74 5.15 -4.42 -6.71
C ALA A 74 3.70 -4.89 -6.70
N VAL A 75 3.24 -5.36 -5.53
CA VAL A 75 1.84 -5.77 -5.33
C VAL A 75 1.06 -4.56 -4.80
N PRO A 76 0.06 -4.06 -5.54
CA PRO A 76 -0.79 -3.00 -5.02
C PRO A 76 -1.82 -3.56 -4.04
N ILE A 77 -2.02 -2.86 -2.92
CA ILE A 77 -2.98 -3.23 -1.89
C ILE A 77 -3.81 -1.99 -1.56
N LEU A 78 -5.12 -2.11 -1.72
CA LEU A 78 -6.04 -0.99 -1.51
C LEU A 78 -6.58 -1.02 -0.08
N PHE A 79 -6.71 0.14 0.55
CA PHE A 79 -7.35 0.24 1.85
C PHE A 79 -8.17 1.50 1.96
N SER A 80 -9.00 1.56 2.99
CA SER A 80 -9.68 2.78 3.37
C SER A 80 -9.83 2.85 4.88
N PRO A 81 -9.54 4.00 5.49
CA PRO A 81 -9.84 4.23 6.90
C PRO A 81 -11.29 4.65 7.16
N SER A 82 -12.04 5.04 6.14
CA SER A 82 -13.35 5.66 6.28
C SER A 82 -14.48 4.99 5.52
N ARG A 83 -14.19 4.23 4.47
CA ARG A 83 -15.22 3.57 3.67
C ARG A 83 -15.61 2.21 4.25
N MET A 84 -16.81 1.75 3.92
CA MET A 84 -17.27 0.42 4.29
C MET A 84 -16.48 -0.64 3.50
N GLN A 85 -16.29 -1.80 4.12
CA GLN A 85 -15.54 -2.91 3.54
C GLN A 85 -16.06 -3.31 2.14
N ALA A 86 -17.38 -3.33 1.97
CA ALA A 86 -17.98 -3.70 0.69
C ALA A 86 -17.59 -2.73 -0.44
N GLU A 87 -17.51 -1.44 -0.13
CA GLU A 87 -17.12 -0.42 -1.11
C GLU A 87 -15.66 -0.58 -1.55
N VAL A 88 -14.78 -0.81 -0.58
CA VAL A 88 -13.36 -1.00 -0.87
C VAL A 88 -13.15 -2.27 -1.67
N ARG A 89 -13.83 -3.34 -1.28
CA ARG A 89 -13.76 -4.62 -1.98
C ARG A 89 -14.23 -4.51 -3.43
N GLU A 90 -15.29 -3.75 -3.68
CA GLU A 90 -15.81 -3.55 -5.03
C GLU A 90 -14.76 -2.92 -5.95
N VAL A 91 -14.11 -1.86 -5.47
CA VAL A 91 -13.03 -1.20 -6.22
C VAL A 91 -11.86 -2.14 -6.43
N ALA A 92 -11.46 -2.86 -5.39
CA ALA A 92 -10.34 -3.79 -5.46
C ALA A 92 -10.61 -4.93 -6.45
N VAL A 93 -11.80 -5.50 -6.44
CA VAL A 93 -12.19 -6.57 -7.37
C VAL A 93 -12.17 -6.06 -8.81
N ARG A 94 -12.64 -4.84 -9.03
CA ARG A 94 -12.63 -4.23 -10.38
C ARG A 94 -11.24 -4.15 -10.95
N HIS A 95 -10.22 -3.93 -10.11
CA HIS A 95 -8.83 -3.83 -10.53
C HIS A 95 -8.04 -5.12 -10.29
N GLY A 96 -8.66 -6.15 -9.74
CA GLY A 96 -8.00 -7.43 -9.47
C GLY A 96 -6.92 -7.34 -8.41
N ILE A 97 -7.09 -6.52 -7.39
CA ILE A 97 -6.10 -6.29 -6.33
C ILE A 97 -6.65 -6.68 -4.96
N ARG A 98 -5.75 -6.83 -3.99
CA ARG A 98 -6.10 -7.10 -2.59
C ARG A 98 -6.58 -5.83 -1.92
N SER A 99 -7.41 -6.00 -0.89
CA SER A 99 -7.92 -4.86 -0.13
C SER A 99 -8.14 -5.21 1.33
N PHE A 100 -8.16 -4.18 2.18
CA PHE A 100 -8.56 -4.29 3.57
C PHE A 100 -9.16 -2.98 4.04
N THR A 101 -9.83 -3.03 5.19
CA THR A 101 -10.34 -1.84 5.87
C THR A 101 -9.78 -1.81 7.29
N LEU A 102 -9.74 -0.64 7.89
CA LEU A 102 -9.33 -0.48 9.28
C LEU A 102 -10.57 -0.50 10.19
N PRO A 103 -10.47 -1.10 11.38
CA PRO A 103 -9.29 -1.77 11.92
C PRO A 103 -9.04 -3.15 11.31
N THR A 104 -7.77 -3.54 11.23
CA THR A 104 -7.37 -4.87 10.82
C THR A 104 -6.27 -5.35 11.75
N ASP A 105 -6.12 -6.66 11.93
CA ASP A 105 -5.07 -7.20 12.77
C ASP A 105 -3.75 -7.32 11.99
N PRO A 106 -2.58 -7.26 12.70
CA PRO A 106 -1.29 -7.32 12.04
C PRO A 106 -1.04 -8.58 11.23
N ASP A 107 -1.56 -9.74 11.68
CA ASP A 107 -1.35 -11.00 10.96
C ASP A 107 -2.10 -11.02 9.64
N THR A 108 -3.34 -10.55 9.61
CA THR A 108 -4.14 -10.44 8.39
C THR A 108 -3.47 -9.49 7.41
N PHE A 109 -3.07 -8.32 7.89
CA PHE A 109 -2.38 -7.33 7.08
C PHE A 109 -1.05 -7.90 6.56
N GLY A 110 -0.29 -8.54 7.42
CA GLY A 110 1.01 -9.11 7.06
C GLY A 110 0.92 -10.15 5.94
N ARG A 111 -0.13 -10.98 5.96
CA ARG A 111 -0.33 -11.97 4.91
C ARG A 111 -0.62 -11.32 3.55
N MET A 112 -1.24 -10.15 3.54
CA MET A 112 -1.50 -9.41 2.31
C MET A 112 -0.23 -8.85 1.67
N LEU A 113 0.81 -8.63 2.46
CA LEU A 113 2.10 -8.15 1.98
C LEU A 113 2.91 -9.25 1.27
N GLU A 114 2.53 -10.49 1.48
CA GLU A 114 3.18 -11.63 0.83
C GLU A 114 2.69 -11.76 -0.62
N ALA A 115 3.62 -11.94 -1.51
CA ALA A 115 3.33 -12.06 -2.94
C ALA A 115 2.61 -13.38 -3.27
#